data_cd55aee952821296ff11ba1079d3c544
#
_entry.id   cd55aee952821296ff11ba1079d3c544
#
_cell.length_a   1.000
_cell.length_b   1.000
_cell.length_c   1.000
_cell.angle_alpha   90.00
_cell.angle_beta   90.00
_cell.angle_gamma   90.00
#
_symmetry.space_group_name_H-M   'P 1'
#
loop_
_entity.id
_entity.type
_entity.pdbx_description
1 polymer ?
#
loop_
_entity_poly.entity_id
_entity_poly.type
_entity_poly.pdbx_seq_one_letter_code
_entity_poly.pdbx_strand_id
1 'polypeptide(L)'
;MHRLLIVFAIFIVAGCTSANAPRPLLNEVPTSVSQLPRPTATIGPSPTTLPPLATVSTFDEAVITTAGLNEIEQQLIALYRRAHLAVVSLDVVVDQSADLPPGHPPVSPDGLVGQGSGFLFDTQGHVVTNHHVVAGATNIQVRFANGATVLAELVGSDPDSDLAVIRLTNLPEGLEPLPLGDSGALQVGQTAVAIGSPFGEQNTLTVGVISGLGRTLRAPTRSFGSFSIPNVIQTDAAINPGNSGGPLLNLRGEVIGVNTAIAVSLGGRDFEGVGYAVPASTVARVVPALISQGYYAHPWLGVSMTTVDTLFAQRFGLSIDRGVLIGAVQPGSPAAGAGLRGGTTSATYRGLPVQLGGDVIIACNDEAVFSSDQLVGILDRFQVGDQITLTIWRNNEPVTVPVTLAARP
;
A
#
# COMPACT_ATOMS: atom_id res chain seq x y z
N MET A 1 -67.03 -10.12 -14.49
CA MET A 1 -66.93 -11.49 -14.99
C MET A 1 -65.92 -11.51 -16.13
N HIS A 2 -64.67 -11.86 -15.89
CA HIS A 2 -63.74 -12.43 -16.88
C HIS A 2 -62.62 -13.10 -16.14
N ARG A 3 -62.44 -14.37 -16.45
CA ARG A 3 -61.58 -15.33 -15.75
C ARG A 3 -60.12 -15.17 -16.09
N LEU A 4 -59.28 -15.20 -15.05
CA LEU A 4 -57.82 -15.25 -15.16
C LEU A 4 -57.41 -16.72 -15.40
N LEU A 5 -56.73 -16.98 -16.51
CA LEU A 5 -56.12 -18.28 -16.81
C LEU A 5 -54.67 -18.20 -16.36
N ILE A 6 -54.36 -19.03 -15.37
CA ILE A 6 -53.01 -19.30 -14.89
C ILE A 6 -52.49 -20.50 -15.67
N VAL A 7 -51.43 -20.32 -16.46
CA VAL A 7 -50.69 -21.42 -17.10
C VAL A 7 -49.52 -21.81 -16.21
N PHE A 8 -49.60 -23.01 -15.66
CA PHE A 8 -48.50 -23.69 -14.97
C PHE A 8 -47.60 -24.36 -16.02
N ALA A 9 -46.35 -23.93 -16.11
CA ALA A 9 -45.30 -24.60 -16.86
C ALA A 9 -44.62 -25.61 -15.95
N ILE A 10 -44.81 -26.92 -16.19
CA ILE A 10 -44.12 -28.01 -15.54
C ILE A 10 -42.78 -28.18 -16.22
N PHE A 11 -41.69 -27.97 -15.49
CA PHE A 11 -40.34 -28.36 -15.90
C PHE A 11 -40.10 -29.82 -15.51
N ILE A 12 -39.98 -30.69 -16.51
CA ILE A 12 -39.54 -32.07 -16.35
C ILE A 12 -38.02 -32.05 -16.20
N VAL A 13 -37.53 -32.47 -15.03
CA VAL A 13 -36.12 -32.74 -14.79
C VAL A 13 -35.81 -34.13 -15.34
N ALA A 14 -35.11 -34.19 -16.47
CA ALA A 14 -34.53 -35.43 -16.98
C ALA A 14 -33.25 -35.75 -16.20
N GLY A 15 -33.29 -36.80 -15.41
CA GLY A 15 -32.11 -37.34 -14.73
C GLY A 15 -31.15 -38.00 -15.73
N CYS A 16 -29.95 -37.50 -15.86
CA CYS A 16 -28.85 -38.19 -16.52
C CYS A 16 -28.16 -39.13 -15.52
N THR A 17 -28.32 -40.41 -15.73
CA THR A 17 -27.55 -41.48 -15.10
C THR A 17 -26.09 -41.40 -15.60
N SER A 18 -25.15 -41.14 -14.70
CA SER A 18 -23.74 -41.21 -15.01
C SER A 18 -23.28 -42.65 -15.17
N ALA A 19 -22.84 -43.01 -16.37
CA ALA A 19 -22.19 -44.26 -16.67
C ALA A 19 -20.81 -44.33 -15.98
N ASN A 20 -20.58 -45.44 -15.27
CA ASN A 20 -19.28 -45.80 -14.71
C ASN A 20 -18.20 -45.92 -15.81
N ALA A 21 -17.22 -45.07 -15.78
CA ALA A 21 -15.98 -45.28 -16.54
C ALA A 21 -15.03 -46.20 -15.74
N PRO A 22 -14.38 -47.21 -16.35
CA PRO A 22 -13.47 -48.09 -15.63
C PRO A 22 -12.18 -47.35 -15.23
N ARG A 23 -11.77 -47.56 -13.98
CA ARG A 23 -10.46 -47.11 -13.46
C ARG A 23 -9.33 -47.87 -14.20
N PRO A 24 -8.25 -47.20 -14.58
CA PRO A 24 -7.05 -47.88 -15.05
C PRO A 24 -6.41 -48.65 -13.89
N LEU A 25 -6.11 -49.91 -14.15
CA LEU A 25 -5.36 -50.78 -13.26
C LEU A 25 -3.94 -50.23 -13.08
N LEU A 26 -3.59 -49.95 -11.84
CA LEU A 26 -2.20 -49.69 -11.47
C LEU A 26 -1.39 -50.98 -11.66
N ASN A 27 -0.43 -50.98 -12.56
CA ASN A 27 0.56 -52.03 -12.71
C ASN A 27 1.37 -52.16 -11.43
N GLU A 28 1.26 -53.34 -10.81
CA GLU A 28 2.14 -53.75 -9.72
C GLU A 28 3.57 -53.81 -10.20
N VAL A 29 4.46 -53.06 -9.56
CA VAL A 29 5.93 -53.16 -9.77
C VAL A 29 6.40 -54.39 -8.98
N PRO A 30 7.06 -55.38 -9.59
CA PRO A 30 7.57 -56.53 -8.87
C PRO A 30 8.73 -56.11 -7.96
N THR A 31 8.57 -56.29 -6.67
CA THR A 31 9.62 -56.15 -5.65
C THR A 31 10.54 -57.35 -5.70
N SER A 32 11.59 -57.34 -6.55
CA SER A 32 12.71 -58.25 -6.42
C SER A 32 13.86 -57.56 -5.70
N VAL A 33 13.93 -57.76 -4.39
CA VAL A 33 15.11 -57.41 -3.59
C VAL A 33 16.19 -58.46 -3.85
N SER A 34 17.11 -58.17 -4.72
CA SER A 34 18.38 -58.92 -4.87
C SER A 34 19.24 -58.61 -3.65
N GLN A 35 19.44 -59.61 -2.78
CA GLN A 35 20.41 -59.55 -1.69
C GLN A 35 21.84 -59.55 -2.25
N LEU A 36 22.52 -58.40 -2.15
CA LEU A 36 23.97 -58.35 -2.34
C LEU A 36 24.69 -58.89 -1.10
N PRO A 37 25.77 -59.67 -1.25
CA PRO A 37 26.49 -60.23 -0.10
C PRO A 37 27.22 -59.12 0.67
N ARG A 38 27.09 -59.17 2.00
CA ARG A 38 27.84 -58.29 2.95
C ARG A 38 29.33 -58.61 2.85
N PRO A 39 30.23 -57.66 2.67
CA PRO A 39 31.63 -57.84 2.94
C PRO A 39 31.88 -57.75 4.45
N THR A 40 32.36 -58.84 5.05
CA THR A 40 32.89 -58.86 6.38
C THR A 40 34.32 -58.31 6.35
N ALA A 41 34.46 -57.02 6.71
CA ALA A 41 35.79 -56.47 6.97
C ALA A 41 35.85 -55.99 8.42
N THR A 42 36.50 -56.74 9.24
CA THR A 42 36.90 -56.36 10.59
C THR A 42 38.08 -55.40 10.48
N ILE A 43 37.82 -54.10 10.62
CA ILE A 43 38.91 -53.12 10.79
C ILE A 43 38.81 -52.62 12.21
N GLY A 44 39.83 -52.89 13.01
CA GLY A 44 40.00 -52.35 14.35
C GLY A 44 40.15 -50.84 14.31
N PRO A 45 39.70 -50.12 15.38
CA PRO A 45 39.79 -48.68 15.42
C PRO A 45 41.24 -48.23 15.54
N SER A 46 41.77 -47.60 14.49
CA SER A 46 42.96 -46.76 14.57
C SER A 46 42.57 -45.44 15.20
N PRO A 47 43.24 -44.92 16.22
CA PRO A 47 42.92 -43.64 16.82
C PRO A 47 43.30 -42.54 15.83
N THR A 48 42.34 -42.07 15.05
CA THR A 48 42.49 -40.85 14.27
C THR A 48 42.39 -39.66 15.24
N THR A 49 43.50 -39.07 15.57
CA THR A 49 43.55 -37.77 16.20
C THR A 49 42.90 -36.77 15.30
N LEU A 50 41.71 -36.29 15.70
CA LEU A 50 41.03 -35.14 15.03
C LEU A 50 42.01 -33.95 15.10
N PRO A 51 42.23 -33.23 13.99
CA PRO A 51 42.95 -31.97 14.04
C PRO A 51 42.22 -31.05 15.03
N PRO A 52 42.96 -30.21 15.80
CA PRO A 52 42.35 -29.29 16.73
C PRO A 52 41.33 -28.44 15.92
N LEU A 53 40.09 -28.36 16.44
CA LEU A 53 39.11 -27.42 15.94
C LEU A 53 39.81 -26.06 15.88
N ALA A 54 39.94 -25.52 14.67
CA ALA A 54 40.35 -24.14 14.51
C ALA A 54 39.41 -23.33 15.42
N THR A 55 40.00 -22.67 16.41
CA THR A 55 39.30 -21.68 17.24
C THR A 55 38.65 -20.74 16.24
N VAL A 56 37.31 -20.78 16.19
CA VAL A 56 36.53 -19.73 15.53
C VAL A 56 36.97 -18.46 16.22
N SER A 57 37.77 -17.65 15.54
CA SER A 57 38.06 -16.31 16.00
C SER A 57 36.71 -15.72 16.35
N THR A 58 36.47 -15.43 17.62
CA THR A 58 35.46 -14.47 17.98
C THR A 58 35.62 -13.34 16.99
N PHE A 59 34.56 -13.04 16.21
CA PHE A 59 34.54 -11.80 15.44
C PHE A 59 34.79 -10.73 16.52
N ASP A 60 36.05 -10.32 16.66
CA ASP A 60 36.35 -9.06 17.30
C ASP A 60 35.35 -8.09 16.66
N GLU A 61 34.76 -7.25 17.47
CA GLU A 61 34.07 -6.03 17.04
C GLU A 61 35.14 -5.13 16.40
N ALA A 62 35.79 -5.70 15.39
CA ALA A 62 36.81 -5.07 14.60
C ALA A 62 36.12 -3.85 14.00
N VAL A 63 36.52 -2.71 14.52
CA VAL A 63 36.48 -1.45 13.81
C VAL A 63 36.47 -1.79 12.33
N ILE A 64 35.27 -1.82 11.72
CA ILE A 64 35.14 -1.92 10.27
C ILE A 64 35.81 -0.65 9.80
N THR A 65 37.09 -0.77 9.46
CA THR A 65 37.80 0.32 8.83
C THR A 65 37.04 0.56 7.53
N THR A 66 36.47 1.74 7.37
CA THR A 66 35.81 2.21 6.12
C THR A 66 36.82 2.29 4.97
N ALA A 67 38.06 1.85 5.19
CA ALA A 67 39.11 1.71 4.18
C ALA A 67 38.64 0.71 3.11
N GLY A 68 38.34 1.25 1.92
CA GLY A 68 37.89 0.46 0.76
C GLY A 68 36.40 0.61 0.41
N LEU A 69 35.58 1.24 1.26
CA LEU A 69 34.18 1.57 0.92
C LEU A 69 34.11 2.88 0.15
N ASN A 70 33.23 2.93 -0.85
CA ASN A 70 32.95 4.18 -1.53
C ASN A 70 32.08 5.12 -0.66
N GLU A 71 31.94 6.37 -1.07
CA GLU A 71 31.22 7.38 -0.31
C GLU A 71 29.74 7.01 -0.06
N ILE A 72 29.06 6.41 -1.03
CA ILE A 72 27.66 6.00 -0.91
C ILE A 72 27.52 4.88 0.11
N GLU A 73 28.40 3.88 0.09
CA GLU A 73 28.41 2.78 1.06
C GLU A 73 28.61 3.31 2.50
N GLN A 74 29.51 4.26 2.66
CA GLN A 74 29.74 4.92 3.98
C GLN A 74 28.47 5.65 4.45
N GLN A 75 27.80 6.38 3.56
CA GLN A 75 26.56 7.09 3.86
C GLN A 75 25.43 6.12 4.24
N LEU A 76 25.27 5.02 3.51
CA LEU A 76 24.25 4.00 3.79
C LEU A 76 24.47 3.32 5.13
N ILE A 77 25.71 2.98 5.48
CA ILE A 77 26.07 2.41 6.78
C ILE A 77 25.76 3.39 7.91
N ALA A 78 26.17 4.67 7.74
CA ALA A 78 25.91 5.70 8.74
C ALA A 78 24.40 5.98 8.90
N LEU A 79 23.64 5.99 7.80
CA LEU A 79 22.20 6.11 7.79
C LEU A 79 21.55 4.95 8.57
N TYR A 80 21.89 3.71 8.22
CA TYR A 80 21.34 2.53 8.89
C TYR A 80 21.59 2.55 10.40
N ARG A 81 22.82 2.82 10.83
CA ARG A 81 23.18 2.89 12.24
C ARG A 81 22.35 3.89 13.05
N ARG A 82 21.90 4.98 12.44
CA ARG A 82 21.03 5.97 13.10
C ARG A 82 19.55 5.59 13.00
N ALA A 83 19.09 5.26 11.80
CA ALA A 83 17.67 5.13 11.52
C ALA A 83 17.06 3.84 12.09
N HIS A 84 17.79 2.71 12.08
CA HIS A 84 17.25 1.40 12.47
C HIS A 84 16.75 1.35 13.92
N LEU A 85 17.30 2.20 14.82
CA LEU A 85 16.86 2.27 16.22
C LEU A 85 15.44 2.83 16.37
N ALA A 86 15.05 3.72 15.45
CA ALA A 86 13.71 4.34 15.43
C ALA A 86 12.70 3.54 14.58
N VAL A 87 13.13 2.52 13.84
CA VAL A 87 12.26 1.64 13.06
C VAL A 87 11.88 0.43 13.91
N VAL A 88 10.59 0.12 13.92
CA VAL A 88 10.02 -0.94 14.74
C VAL A 88 9.31 -1.98 13.89
N SER A 89 9.30 -3.22 14.40
CA SER A 89 8.43 -4.29 13.90
C SER A 89 7.11 -4.27 14.66
N LEU A 90 6.02 -4.48 13.95
CA LEU A 90 4.67 -4.56 14.51
C LEU A 90 4.15 -5.99 14.34
N ASP A 91 3.81 -6.61 15.46
CA ASP A 91 3.06 -7.86 15.51
C ASP A 91 1.62 -7.54 15.97
N VAL A 92 0.65 -7.81 15.10
CA VAL A 92 -0.74 -7.40 15.29
C VAL A 92 -1.64 -8.62 15.45
N VAL A 93 -2.45 -8.62 16.50
CA VAL A 93 -3.48 -9.64 16.73
C VAL A 93 -4.84 -9.04 16.35
N VAL A 94 -5.58 -9.74 15.50
CA VAL A 94 -6.94 -9.38 15.09
C VAL A 94 -7.92 -10.39 15.66
N ASP A 95 -9.13 -9.99 16.03
CA ASP A 95 -10.16 -10.91 16.47
C ASP A 95 -10.54 -11.88 15.32
N GLN A 96 -10.62 -13.17 15.64
CA GLN A 96 -11.00 -14.22 14.68
C GLN A 96 -12.40 -14.04 14.08
N SER A 97 -13.26 -13.25 14.74
CA SER A 97 -14.59 -12.89 14.27
C SER A 97 -14.63 -11.69 13.33
N ALA A 98 -13.51 -10.97 13.15
CA ALA A 98 -13.46 -9.84 12.25
C ALA A 98 -13.56 -10.31 10.80
N ASP A 99 -14.41 -9.64 10.00
CA ASP A 99 -14.42 -9.78 8.53
C ASP A 99 -13.09 -9.26 7.97
N LEU A 100 -12.10 -10.15 7.92
CA LEU A 100 -10.80 -9.82 7.36
C LEU A 100 -10.93 -9.54 5.86
N PRO A 101 -10.24 -8.54 5.34
CA PRO A 101 -10.27 -8.23 3.92
C PRO A 101 -9.88 -9.44 3.06
N PRO A 102 -10.51 -9.65 1.88
CA PRO A 102 -10.10 -10.71 0.96
C PRO A 102 -8.63 -10.59 0.57
N GLY A 103 -7.86 -11.65 0.77
CA GLY A 103 -6.41 -11.68 0.51
C GLY A 103 -5.55 -11.50 1.75
N HIS A 104 -6.14 -11.29 2.91
CA HIS A 104 -5.44 -11.33 4.19
C HIS A 104 -4.82 -12.74 4.40
N PRO A 105 -3.57 -12.84 4.89
CA PRO A 105 -2.99 -14.13 5.26
C PRO A 105 -3.89 -14.88 6.25
N PRO A 106 -3.96 -16.21 6.18
CA PRO A 106 -4.77 -16.97 7.12
C PRO A 106 -4.34 -16.70 8.55
N VAL A 107 -5.32 -16.52 9.44
CA VAL A 107 -5.10 -16.37 10.88
C VAL A 107 -4.37 -17.61 11.40
N SER A 108 -3.22 -17.42 12.04
CA SER A 108 -2.53 -18.51 12.69
C SER A 108 -3.35 -18.99 13.89
N PRO A 109 -3.22 -20.26 14.33
CA PRO A 109 -3.90 -20.76 15.52
C PRO A 109 -3.64 -19.93 16.79
N ASP A 110 -2.53 -19.18 16.82
CA ASP A 110 -2.13 -18.32 17.94
C ASP A 110 -2.75 -16.89 17.85
N GLY A 111 -3.63 -16.64 16.85
CA GLY A 111 -4.27 -15.35 16.66
C GLY A 111 -3.40 -14.26 16.02
N LEU A 112 -2.14 -14.53 15.74
CA LEU A 112 -1.24 -13.56 15.10
C LEU A 112 -1.59 -13.47 13.61
N VAL A 113 -2.08 -12.33 13.16
CA VAL A 113 -2.68 -12.17 11.84
C VAL A 113 -1.84 -11.31 10.91
N GLY A 114 -1.13 -10.32 11.43
CA GLY A 114 -0.41 -9.37 10.61
C GLY A 114 0.94 -9.00 11.16
N GLN A 115 1.87 -8.77 10.25
CA GLN A 115 3.17 -8.18 10.54
C GLN A 115 3.39 -6.97 9.66
N GLY A 116 4.00 -5.95 10.23
CA GLY A 116 4.37 -4.74 9.54
C GLY A 116 5.52 -4.03 10.22
N SER A 117 5.79 -2.85 9.77
CA SER A 117 6.78 -1.95 10.32
C SER A 117 6.15 -0.62 10.73
N GLY A 118 6.89 0.15 11.49
CA GLY A 118 6.58 1.53 11.81
C GLY A 118 7.86 2.30 12.11
N PHE A 119 7.73 3.58 12.35
CA PHE A 119 8.85 4.38 12.82
C PHE A 119 8.41 5.41 13.85
N LEU A 120 9.30 5.71 14.79
CA LEU A 120 9.07 6.69 15.83
C LEU A 120 8.94 8.09 15.21
N PHE A 121 7.80 8.73 15.45
CA PHE A 121 7.44 10.02 14.86
C PHE A 121 7.81 11.20 15.77
N ASP A 122 7.65 11.03 17.08
CA ASP A 122 7.93 12.07 18.07
C ASP A 122 8.45 11.49 19.39
N THR A 123 8.85 12.39 20.28
CA THR A 123 9.35 12.05 21.62
C THR A 123 8.25 11.67 22.62
N GLN A 124 6.97 11.70 22.22
CA GLN A 124 5.84 11.27 23.03
C GLN A 124 5.48 9.79 22.83
N GLY A 125 6.25 9.10 21.96
CA GLY A 125 6.07 7.69 21.66
C GLY A 125 5.02 7.39 20.60
N HIS A 126 4.67 8.37 19.76
CA HIS A 126 3.87 8.11 18.59
C HIS A 126 4.71 7.41 17.51
N VAL A 127 4.15 6.34 16.96
CA VAL A 127 4.74 5.57 15.87
C VAL A 127 3.79 5.66 14.67
N VAL A 128 4.32 6.02 13.52
CA VAL A 128 3.60 6.02 12.24
C VAL A 128 3.74 4.65 11.60
N THR A 129 2.63 4.15 11.06
CA THR A 129 2.54 2.90 10.29
C THR A 129 1.44 3.01 9.23
N ASN A 130 1.16 1.93 8.49
CA ASN A 130 0.01 1.89 7.58
C ASN A 130 -1.29 1.52 8.30
N HIS A 131 -2.42 2.04 7.78
CA HIS A 131 -3.75 1.66 8.24
C HIS A 131 -3.98 0.16 8.08
N HIS A 132 -3.67 -0.43 6.92
CA HIS A 132 -3.89 -1.87 6.65
C HIS A 132 -3.10 -2.79 7.59
N VAL A 133 -2.01 -2.33 8.20
CA VAL A 133 -1.23 -3.10 9.18
C VAL A 133 -1.98 -3.24 10.51
N VAL A 134 -2.71 -2.19 10.93
CA VAL A 134 -3.37 -2.14 12.24
C VAL A 134 -4.90 -2.21 12.18
N ALA A 135 -5.47 -2.36 10.97
CA ALA A 135 -6.91 -2.44 10.79
C ALA A 135 -7.50 -3.64 11.54
N GLY A 136 -8.48 -3.40 12.41
CA GLY A 136 -9.13 -4.44 13.22
C GLY A 136 -8.27 -5.01 14.35
N ALA A 137 -7.12 -4.39 14.66
CA ALA A 137 -6.23 -4.85 15.71
C ALA A 137 -6.90 -4.81 17.09
N THR A 138 -6.81 -5.91 17.83
CA THR A 138 -7.20 -6.01 19.24
C THR A 138 -5.99 -5.91 20.16
N ASN A 139 -4.79 -6.21 19.65
CA ASN A 139 -3.53 -6.08 20.35
C ASN A 139 -2.44 -5.70 19.37
N ILE A 140 -1.59 -4.76 19.73
CA ILE A 140 -0.45 -4.30 18.92
C ILE A 140 0.80 -4.43 19.78
N GLN A 141 1.72 -5.29 19.36
CA GLN A 141 3.05 -5.44 19.97
C GLN A 141 4.08 -4.78 19.06
N VAL A 142 4.90 -3.95 19.67
CA VAL A 142 5.97 -3.20 19.00
C VAL A 142 7.31 -3.75 19.46
N ARG A 143 8.10 -4.24 18.52
CA ARG A 143 9.44 -4.77 18.79
C ARG A 143 10.50 -3.82 18.23
N PHE A 144 11.46 -3.46 19.07
CA PHE A 144 12.58 -2.60 18.73
C PHE A 144 13.80 -3.41 18.27
N ALA A 145 14.74 -2.73 17.63
CA ALA A 145 15.99 -3.32 17.13
C ALA A 145 16.84 -3.98 18.24
N ASN A 146 16.72 -3.53 19.48
CA ASN A 146 17.41 -4.12 20.65
C ASN A 146 16.67 -5.34 21.24
N GLY A 147 15.60 -5.81 20.60
CA GLY A 147 14.78 -6.94 21.06
C GLY A 147 13.73 -6.60 22.12
N ALA A 148 13.69 -5.37 22.63
CA ALA A 148 12.65 -4.95 23.56
C ALA A 148 11.28 -4.98 22.89
N THR A 149 10.26 -5.47 23.59
CA THR A 149 8.88 -5.51 23.14
C THR A 149 8.00 -4.67 24.06
N VAL A 150 7.19 -3.80 23.48
CA VAL A 150 6.29 -2.88 24.16
C VAL A 150 4.90 -3.00 23.55
N LEU A 151 3.84 -2.85 24.34
CA LEU A 151 2.48 -2.75 23.84
C LEU A 151 2.21 -1.33 23.31
N ALA A 152 1.32 -1.23 22.35
CA ALA A 152 0.87 0.05 21.81
C ALA A 152 -0.65 0.10 21.68
N GLU A 153 -1.18 1.31 21.69
CA GLU A 153 -2.59 1.61 21.49
C GLU A 153 -2.78 2.36 20.17
N LEU A 154 -3.84 2.05 19.45
CA LEU A 154 -4.21 2.78 18.25
C LEU A 154 -4.70 4.18 18.66
N VAL A 155 -4.06 5.24 18.16
CA VAL A 155 -4.45 6.64 18.38
C VAL A 155 -5.43 7.09 17.33
N GLY A 156 -5.16 6.79 16.07
CA GLY A 156 -6.03 7.11 14.94
C GLY A 156 -5.56 6.47 13.66
N SER A 157 -6.45 6.35 12.70
CA SER A 157 -6.10 5.82 11.39
C SER A 157 -6.92 6.45 10.28
N ASP A 158 -6.33 6.48 9.09
CA ASP A 158 -6.93 7.02 7.89
C ASP A 158 -6.82 5.99 6.75
N PRO A 159 -7.92 5.32 6.42
CA PRO A 159 -7.94 4.37 5.31
C PRO A 159 -7.60 5.00 3.96
N ASP A 160 -7.99 6.26 3.73
CA ASP A 160 -7.85 6.93 2.44
C ASP A 160 -6.39 7.25 2.09
N SER A 161 -5.54 7.52 3.07
CA SER A 161 -4.09 7.69 2.89
C SER A 161 -3.28 6.44 3.24
N ASP A 162 -3.93 5.38 3.75
CA ASP A 162 -3.27 4.19 4.31
C ASP A 162 -2.27 4.53 5.43
N LEU A 163 -2.59 5.51 6.27
CA LEU A 163 -1.77 5.89 7.42
C LEU A 163 -2.47 5.58 8.75
N ALA A 164 -1.68 5.23 9.75
CA ALA A 164 -2.13 5.09 11.12
C ALA A 164 -1.07 5.59 12.09
N VAL A 165 -1.53 5.98 13.28
CA VAL A 165 -0.68 6.34 14.42
C VAL A 165 -1.03 5.44 15.58
N ILE A 166 -0.01 4.81 16.15
CA ILE A 166 -0.09 4.09 17.41
C ILE A 166 0.76 4.82 18.45
N ARG A 167 0.43 4.66 19.71
CA ARG A 167 1.20 5.22 20.83
C ARG A 167 1.74 4.10 21.72
N LEU A 168 3.02 4.12 21.94
CA LEU A 168 3.69 3.19 22.84
C LEU A 168 3.22 3.41 24.28
N THR A 169 2.94 2.34 25.01
CA THR A 169 2.59 2.42 26.45
C THR A 169 3.82 2.79 27.28
N ASN A 170 5.01 2.52 26.78
CA ASN A 170 6.29 2.92 27.38
C ASN A 170 7.31 3.16 26.26
N LEU A 171 7.90 4.35 26.22
CA LEU A 171 8.96 4.68 25.26
C LEU A 171 10.32 4.30 25.87
N PRO A 172 11.10 3.38 25.27
CA PRO A 172 12.46 3.10 25.71
C PRO A 172 13.34 4.35 25.63
N GLU A 173 14.25 4.51 26.59
CA GLU A 173 15.17 5.65 26.64
C GLU A 173 16.16 5.62 25.45
N GLY A 174 16.61 6.80 25.04
CA GLY A 174 17.68 6.98 24.05
C GLY A 174 17.23 6.78 22.60
N LEU A 175 15.92 6.71 22.32
CA LEU A 175 15.40 6.67 20.98
C LEU A 175 15.10 8.08 20.47
N GLU A 176 15.56 8.37 19.25
CA GLU A 176 15.32 9.64 18.57
C GLU A 176 14.33 9.43 17.41
N PRO A 177 13.31 10.30 17.26
CA PRO A 177 12.38 10.27 16.13
C PRO A 177 13.10 10.49 14.80
N LEU A 178 12.55 9.91 13.72
CA LEU A 178 13.03 10.19 12.37
C LEU A 178 12.48 11.53 11.87
N PRO A 179 13.32 12.42 11.36
CA PRO A 179 12.86 13.68 10.79
C PRO A 179 12.12 13.44 9.47
N LEU A 180 11.05 14.21 9.20
CA LEU A 180 10.41 14.24 7.90
C LEU A 180 11.23 15.07 6.93
N GLY A 181 11.40 14.56 5.70
CA GLY A 181 11.99 15.28 4.58
C GLY A 181 10.92 15.92 3.69
N ASP A 182 11.36 16.78 2.78
CA ASP A 182 10.49 17.39 1.79
C ASP A 182 10.27 16.46 0.59
N SER A 183 9.11 15.78 0.57
CA SER A 183 8.72 14.91 -0.55
C SER A 183 8.28 15.71 -1.80
N GLY A 184 8.00 17.01 -1.68
CA GLY A 184 7.66 17.86 -2.81
C GLY A 184 8.88 18.25 -3.67
N ALA A 185 10.08 18.20 -3.08
CA ALA A 185 11.34 18.50 -3.77
C ALA A 185 12.03 17.25 -4.38
N LEU A 186 11.40 16.07 -4.29
CA LEU A 186 11.97 14.83 -4.82
C LEU A 186 12.11 14.86 -6.34
N GLN A 187 13.13 14.17 -6.83
CA GLN A 187 13.38 13.99 -8.26
C GLN A 187 13.57 12.50 -8.57
N VAL A 188 13.09 12.08 -9.73
CA VAL A 188 13.34 10.73 -10.26
C VAL A 188 14.86 10.51 -10.41
N GLY A 189 15.33 9.35 -9.97
CA GLY A 189 16.76 9.02 -9.93
C GLY A 189 17.45 9.28 -8.60
N GLN A 190 16.84 10.00 -7.65
CA GLN A 190 17.38 10.13 -6.29
C GLN A 190 17.38 8.78 -5.58
N THR A 191 18.42 8.51 -4.78
CA THR A 191 18.51 7.31 -3.95
C THR A 191 17.38 7.27 -2.92
N ALA A 192 16.75 6.13 -2.82
CA ALA A 192 15.71 5.80 -1.84
C ALA A 192 16.15 4.59 -1.01
N VAL A 193 15.99 4.67 0.29
CA VAL A 193 16.39 3.61 1.24
C VAL A 193 15.15 3.22 2.04
N ALA A 194 14.68 1.99 1.89
CA ALA A 194 13.60 1.46 2.69
C ALA A 194 14.18 0.66 3.87
N ILE A 195 13.65 0.90 5.07
CA ILE A 195 13.95 0.10 6.25
C ILE A 195 12.64 -0.48 6.77
N GLY A 196 12.68 -1.76 7.18
CA GLY A 196 11.54 -2.45 7.76
C GLY A 196 11.94 -3.82 8.29
N SER A 197 10.95 -4.57 8.77
CA SER A 197 11.15 -5.89 9.39
C SER A 197 10.39 -6.97 8.61
N PRO A 198 10.79 -7.28 7.37
CA PRO A 198 10.11 -8.30 6.57
C PRO A 198 10.23 -9.66 7.27
N PHE A 199 9.13 -10.43 7.25
CA PHE A 199 9.06 -11.78 7.83
C PHE A 199 9.41 -11.86 9.33
N GLY A 200 9.34 -10.73 10.08
CA GLY A 200 9.72 -10.68 11.48
C GLY A 200 11.24 -10.67 11.71
N GLU A 201 12.04 -10.61 10.66
CA GLU A 201 13.48 -10.38 10.75
C GLU A 201 13.78 -8.92 11.10
N GLN A 202 14.80 -8.71 11.93
CA GLN A 202 15.10 -7.36 12.42
C GLN A 202 15.63 -6.47 11.31
N ASN A 203 14.96 -5.32 11.13
CA ASN A 203 15.41 -4.14 10.38
C ASN A 203 16.24 -4.40 9.12
N THR A 204 15.60 -4.95 8.10
CA THR A 204 16.20 -5.11 6.77
C THR A 204 16.26 -3.76 6.06
N LEU A 205 17.42 -3.45 5.47
CA LEU A 205 17.61 -2.29 4.61
C LEU A 205 17.57 -2.73 3.14
N THR A 206 16.78 -2.03 2.33
CA THR A 206 16.81 -2.14 0.86
C THR A 206 17.09 -0.80 0.22
N VAL A 207 17.82 -0.78 -0.89
CA VAL A 207 18.23 0.42 -1.60
C VAL A 207 17.73 0.37 -3.03
N GLY A 208 17.24 1.49 -3.50
CA GLY A 208 16.82 1.72 -4.87
C GLY A 208 16.84 3.21 -5.20
N VAL A 209 16.03 3.60 -6.15
CA VAL A 209 15.85 5.00 -6.55
C VAL A 209 14.38 5.40 -6.55
N ILE A 210 14.12 6.69 -6.55
CA ILE A 210 12.81 7.22 -6.89
C ILE A 210 12.57 6.94 -8.38
N SER A 211 11.66 6.01 -8.70
CA SER A 211 11.35 5.57 -10.07
C SER A 211 10.25 6.40 -10.72
N GLY A 212 9.41 7.05 -9.92
CA GLY A 212 8.30 7.89 -10.40
C GLY A 212 7.63 8.68 -9.28
N LEU A 213 6.99 9.77 -9.66
CA LEU A 213 6.29 10.69 -8.76
C LEU A 213 4.91 11.02 -9.34
N GLY A 214 4.01 11.55 -8.49
CA GLY A 214 2.70 12.05 -8.91
C GLY A 214 1.76 10.96 -9.44
N ARG A 215 1.97 9.70 -9.07
CA ARG A 215 1.09 8.59 -9.44
C ARG A 215 -0.03 8.43 -8.41
N THR A 216 -1.13 7.86 -8.86
CA THR A 216 -2.23 7.48 -7.96
C THR A 216 -2.23 5.96 -7.79
N LEU A 217 -2.05 5.50 -6.57
CA LEU A 217 -2.21 4.10 -6.22
C LEU A 217 -3.71 3.83 -5.99
N ARG A 218 -4.29 2.98 -6.83
CA ARG A 218 -5.69 2.54 -6.68
C ARG A 218 -5.68 1.22 -5.94
N ALA A 219 -6.30 1.19 -4.77
CA ALA A 219 -6.49 -0.07 -4.05
C ALA A 219 -7.39 -1.02 -4.86
N PRO A 220 -7.08 -2.33 -4.88
CA PRO A 220 -7.98 -3.32 -5.45
C PRO A 220 -9.32 -3.24 -4.73
N THR A 221 -10.41 -3.09 -5.48
CA THR A 221 -11.78 -2.75 -5.07
C THR A 221 -12.45 -3.75 -4.09
N ARG A 222 -11.77 -4.75 -3.56
CA ARG A 222 -12.35 -5.79 -2.70
C ARG A 222 -11.77 -5.90 -1.28
N SER A 223 -10.67 -5.21 -0.98
CA SER A 223 -9.98 -5.43 0.31
C SER A 223 -9.95 -4.22 1.24
N PHE A 224 -10.02 -2.99 0.71
CA PHE A 224 -9.81 -1.78 1.52
C PHE A 224 -10.79 -0.63 1.21
N GLY A 225 -11.95 -0.91 0.62
CA GLY A 225 -12.81 0.15 0.06
C GLY A 225 -12.26 0.68 -1.28
N SER A 226 -13.01 1.55 -1.96
CA SER A 226 -12.61 2.17 -3.24
C SER A 226 -11.86 3.47 -2.98
N PHE A 227 -10.69 3.43 -2.35
CA PHE A 227 -9.87 4.62 -2.17
C PHE A 227 -8.68 4.65 -3.13
N SER A 228 -8.18 5.84 -3.36
CA SER A 228 -6.99 6.07 -4.18
C SER A 228 -6.04 6.94 -3.40
N ILE A 229 -4.80 6.49 -3.22
CA ILE A 229 -3.75 7.30 -2.59
C ILE A 229 -3.09 8.11 -3.70
N PRO A 230 -3.30 9.43 -3.73
CA PRO A 230 -2.68 10.28 -4.74
C PRO A 230 -1.21 10.55 -4.42
N ASN A 231 -0.47 11.00 -5.43
CA ASN A 231 0.90 11.49 -5.31
C ASN A 231 1.92 10.49 -4.74
N VAL A 232 1.63 9.16 -4.76
CA VAL A 232 2.55 8.17 -4.24
C VAL A 232 3.93 8.26 -4.90
N ILE A 233 4.95 7.97 -4.10
CA ILE A 233 6.32 7.80 -4.55
C ILE A 233 6.46 6.37 -5.05
N GLN A 234 6.95 6.20 -6.29
CA GLN A 234 7.35 4.90 -6.79
C GLN A 234 8.85 4.71 -6.61
N THR A 235 9.25 3.51 -6.19
CA THR A 235 10.66 3.12 -6.02
C THR A 235 10.88 1.69 -6.48
N ASP A 236 12.12 1.37 -6.86
CA ASP A 236 12.59 0.00 -7.09
C ASP A 236 13.35 -0.57 -5.89
N ALA A 237 13.48 0.19 -4.79
CA ALA A 237 13.84 -0.39 -3.50
C ALA A 237 12.84 -1.50 -3.16
N ALA A 238 13.32 -2.69 -2.78
CA ALA A 238 12.45 -3.84 -2.57
C ALA A 238 11.51 -3.61 -1.38
N ILE A 239 10.21 -3.46 -1.68
CA ILE A 239 9.14 -3.36 -0.70
C ILE A 239 8.38 -4.69 -0.69
N ASN A 240 8.54 -5.44 0.39
CA ASN A 240 7.91 -6.75 0.59
C ASN A 240 6.94 -6.70 1.79
N PRO A 241 6.04 -7.67 1.95
CA PRO A 241 5.26 -7.84 3.17
C PRO A 241 6.17 -7.82 4.40
N GLY A 242 5.82 -6.97 5.38
CA GLY A 242 6.63 -6.67 6.56
C GLY A 242 7.35 -5.32 6.48
N ASN A 243 7.71 -4.80 5.32
CA ASN A 243 8.21 -3.42 5.19
C ASN A 243 7.11 -2.36 5.22
N SER A 244 5.84 -2.76 5.01
CA SER A 244 4.68 -1.85 5.08
C SER A 244 4.64 -1.11 6.40
N GLY A 245 4.47 0.20 6.34
CA GLY A 245 4.48 1.11 7.49
C GLY A 245 5.87 1.59 7.91
N GLY A 246 6.93 0.94 7.46
CA GLY A 246 8.31 1.41 7.66
C GLY A 246 8.64 2.63 6.81
N PRO A 247 9.72 3.38 7.15
CA PRO A 247 10.11 4.57 6.43
C PRO A 247 10.77 4.27 5.08
N LEU A 248 10.49 5.12 4.09
CA LEU A 248 11.33 5.35 2.94
C LEU A 248 12.18 6.59 3.22
N LEU A 249 13.48 6.47 3.18
CA LEU A 249 14.44 7.52 3.58
C LEU A 249 15.23 8.04 2.37
N ASN A 250 15.67 9.28 2.44
CA ASN A 250 16.75 9.79 1.60
C ASN A 250 18.11 9.51 2.26
N LEU A 251 19.23 9.80 1.56
CA LEU A 251 20.58 9.57 2.10
C LEU A 251 20.91 10.43 3.34
N ARG A 252 20.14 11.49 3.63
CA ARG A 252 20.29 12.27 4.86
C ARG A 252 19.61 11.59 6.07
N GLY A 253 18.87 10.52 5.87
CA GLY A 253 18.09 9.83 6.90
C GLY A 253 16.77 10.51 7.23
N GLU A 254 16.28 11.38 6.34
CA GLU A 254 14.96 12.00 6.43
C GLU A 254 13.92 11.10 5.79
N VAL A 255 12.74 10.95 6.43
CA VAL A 255 11.60 10.20 5.90
C VAL A 255 10.99 10.95 4.74
N ILE A 256 11.11 10.42 3.54
CA ILE A 256 10.48 10.95 2.33
C ILE A 256 9.14 10.29 2.03
N GLY A 257 8.85 9.15 2.67
CA GLY A 257 7.56 8.46 2.57
C GLY A 257 7.41 7.29 3.54
N VAL A 258 6.23 6.69 3.54
CA VAL A 258 5.88 5.47 4.29
C VAL A 258 5.65 4.34 3.30
N ASN A 259 6.44 3.27 3.40
CA ASN A 259 6.35 2.12 2.50
C ASN A 259 4.96 1.48 2.55
N THR A 260 4.38 1.15 1.40
CA THR A 260 3.13 0.41 1.32
C THR A 260 3.22 -0.70 0.28
N ALA A 261 2.98 -1.94 0.69
CA ALA A 261 3.04 -3.14 -0.15
C ALA A 261 1.68 -3.50 -0.78
N ILE A 262 0.72 -2.55 -0.82
CA ILE A 262 -0.65 -2.81 -1.34
C ILE A 262 -0.64 -3.13 -2.84
N ALA A 263 0.35 -2.64 -3.58
CA ALA A 263 0.44 -2.84 -5.03
C ALA A 263 1.06 -4.18 -5.41
N VAL A 264 0.61 -5.26 -4.83
CA VAL A 264 0.98 -6.59 -5.30
C VAL A 264 0.09 -6.91 -6.49
N SER A 265 0.69 -7.22 -7.64
CA SER A 265 -0.03 -7.61 -8.86
C SER A 265 -1.07 -8.69 -8.56
N LEU A 266 -2.20 -8.64 -9.27
CA LEU A 266 -3.27 -9.64 -9.21
C LEU A 266 -2.71 -11.05 -9.40
N GLY A 267 -2.35 -11.72 -8.28
CA GLY A 267 -1.89 -13.11 -8.27
C GLY A 267 -0.44 -13.36 -7.86
N GLY A 268 0.40 -12.33 -7.67
CA GLY A 268 1.78 -12.47 -7.17
C GLY A 268 1.88 -12.09 -5.69
N ARG A 269 2.74 -12.79 -4.94
CA ARG A 269 3.09 -12.46 -3.55
C ARG A 269 4.46 -11.79 -3.45
N ASP A 270 5.17 -11.64 -4.55
CA ASP A 270 6.56 -11.23 -4.58
C ASP A 270 6.72 -9.84 -5.21
N PHE A 271 7.77 -9.13 -4.79
CA PHE A 271 8.15 -7.84 -5.34
C PHE A 271 8.61 -8.00 -6.80
N GLU A 272 7.95 -7.30 -7.73
CA GLU A 272 8.25 -7.34 -9.18
C GLU A 272 9.07 -6.11 -9.64
N GLY A 273 9.82 -5.46 -8.76
CA GLY A 273 10.60 -4.26 -9.09
C GLY A 273 9.83 -2.95 -9.02
N VAL A 274 8.62 -2.95 -8.43
CA VAL A 274 7.79 -1.76 -8.27
C VAL A 274 7.26 -1.69 -6.84
N GLY A 275 7.80 -0.77 -6.05
CA GLY A 275 7.35 -0.43 -4.72
C GLY A 275 6.68 0.94 -4.70
N TYR A 276 5.82 1.18 -3.71
CA TYR A 276 5.17 2.47 -3.48
C TYR A 276 5.33 2.93 -2.05
N ALA A 277 5.33 4.26 -1.86
CA ALA A 277 5.31 4.87 -0.54
C ALA A 277 4.37 6.07 -0.51
N VAL A 278 3.66 6.24 0.61
CA VAL A 278 2.85 7.43 0.90
C VAL A 278 3.80 8.59 1.18
N PRO A 279 3.69 9.75 0.51
CA PRO A 279 4.66 10.84 0.65
C PRO A 279 4.74 11.43 2.06
N ALA A 280 5.92 11.90 2.45
CA ALA A 280 6.11 12.60 3.73
C ALA A 280 5.24 13.87 3.86
N SER A 281 4.91 14.55 2.77
CA SER A 281 3.95 15.67 2.77
C SER A 281 2.54 15.25 3.20
N THR A 282 2.10 14.03 2.83
CA THR A 282 0.84 13.45 3.32
C THR A 282 0.97 13.09 4.81
N VAL A 283 2.09 12.50 5.23
CA VAL A 283 2.37 12.23 6.66
C VAL A 283 2.30 13.51 7.50
N ALA A 284 2.97 14.59 7.04
CA ALA A 284 2.99 15.88 7.73
C ALA A 284 1.61 16.53 7.88
N ARG A 285 0.68 16.24 6.96
CA ARG A 285 -0.69 16.76 6.97
C ARG A 285 -1.65 15.87 7.79
N VAL A 286 -1.57 14.56 7.62
CA VAL A 286 -2.52 13.61 8.18
C VAL A 286 -2.19 13.24 9.64
N VAL A 287 -0.93 12.94 9.93
CA VAL A 287 -0.52 12.41 11.25
C VAL A 287 -0.85 13.34 12.41
N PRO A 288 -0.66 14.68 12.36
CA PRO A 288 -1.05 15.56 13.45
C PRO A 288 -2.56 15.53 13.73
N ALA A 289 -3.41 15.37 12.71
CA ALA A 289 -4.85 15.21 12.87
C ALA A 289 -5.21 13.86 13.51
N LEU A 290 -4.54 12.76 13.10
CA LEU A 290 -4.71 11.46 13.74
C LEU A 290 -4.33 11.51 15.22
N ILE A 291 -3.26 12.20 15.59
CA ILE A 291 -2.83 12.36 16.99
C ILE A 291 -3.85 13.15 17.79
N SER A 292 -4.40 14.25 17.24
CA SER A 292 -5.25 15.18 17.99
C SER A 292 -6.73 14.80 17.97
N GLN A 293 -7.23 14.13 16.93
CA GLN A 293 -8.66 13.90 16.67
C GLN A 293 -9.01 12.42 16.43
N GLY A 294 -8.01 11.58 16.14
CA GLY A 294 -8.19 10.16 15.79
C GLY A 294 -8.53 9.90 14.32
N TYR A 295 -8.82 10.93 13.55
CA TYR A 295 -9.18 10.83 12.12
C TYR A 295 -8.67 12.03 11.33
N TYR A 296 -8.66 11.90 9.99
CA TYR A 296 -8.38 13.01 9.06
C TYR A 296 -9.56 13.23 8.11
N ALA A 297 -10.01 14.47 8.00
CA ALA A 297 -11.11 14.84 7.11
C ALA A 297 -10.54 15.21 5.72
N HIS A 298 -10.75 14.35 4.73
CA HIS A 298 -10.28 14.61 3.37
C HIS A 298 -11.13 15.65 2.65
N PRO A 299 -10.51 16.59 1.89
CA PRO A 299 -11.23 17.53 1.06
C PRO A 299 -11.94 16.80 -0.09
N TRP A 300 -13.17 17.19 -0.34
CA TRP A 300 -14.04 16.52 -1.28
C TRP A 300 -14.77 17.47 -2.20
N LEU A 301 -14.85 17.13 -3.50
CA LEU A 301 -15.58 17.86 -4.53
C LEU A 301 -16.98 17.27 -4.79
N GLY A 302 -17.11 15.96 -4.75
CA GLY A 302 -18.38 15.24 -4.91
C GLY A 302 -18.78 14.99 -6.36
N VAL A 303 -17.82 14.55 -7.18
CA VAL A 303 -18.03 14.21 -8.60
C VAL A 303 -17.48 12.82 -8.94
N SER A 304 -18.12 12.14 -9.89
CA SER A 304 -17.47 11.05 -10.61
C SER A 304 -16.75 11.62 -11.84
N MET A 305 -15.59 11.04 -12.17
CA MET A 305 -14.66 11.63 -13.12
C MET A 305 -14.18 10.63 -14.17
N THR A 306 -14.00 11.12 -15.40
CA THR A 306 -13.37 10.38 -16.49
C THR A 306 -12.31 11.25 -17.15
N THR A 307 -11.08 10.74 -17.30
CA THR A 307 -10.03 11.45 -18.05
C THR A 307 -10.42 11.57 -19.52
N VAL A 308 -10.35 12.79 -20.05
CA VAL A 308 -10.48 13.08 -21.48
C VAL A 308 -9.07 13.11 -22.07
N ASP A 309 -8.78 12.13 -22.92
CA ASP A 309 -7.59 12.11 -23.77
C ASP A 309 -8.00 12.35 -25.24
N THR A 310 -7.03 12.51 -26.12
CA THR A 310 -7.29 12.75 -27.56
C THR A 310 -8.15 11.64 -28.20
N LEU A 311 -7.95 10.38 -27.81
CA LEU A 311 -8.73 9.26 -28.36
C LEU A 311 -10.17 9.27 -27.84
N PHE A 312 -10.36 9.60 -26.56
CA PHE A 312 -11.68 9.80 -25.96
C PHE A 312 -12.43 10.93 -26.67
N ALA A 313 -11.77 12.08 -26.85
CA ALA A 313 -12.33 13.25 -27.50
C ALA A 313 -12.75 12.94 -28.95
N GLN A 314 -11.90 12.30 -29.75
CA GLN A 314 -12.20 11.87 -31.12
C GLN A 314 -13.37 10.86 -31.15
N ARG A 315 -13.38 9.89 -30.24
CA ARG A 315 -14.42 8.84 -30.17
C ARG A 315 -15.82 9.42 -29.95
N PHE A 316 -15.92 10.48 -29.14
CA PHE A 316 -17.21 11.07 -28.75
C PHE A 316 -17.46 12.46 -29.33
N GLY A 317 -16.60 12.97 -30.23
CA GLY A 317 -16.79 14.24 -30.93
C GLY A 317 -16.70 15.45 -29.98
N LEU A 318 -15.84 15.40 -28.94
CA LEU A 318 -15.67 16.53 -28.04
C LEU A 318 -14.82 17.62 -28.72
N SER A 319 -15.16 18.88 -28.44
CA SER A 319 -14.40 20.05 -28.90
C SER A 319 -13.12 20.32 -28.12
N ILE A 320 -12.85 19.54 -27.08
CA ILE A 320 -11.65 19.61 -26.26
C ILE A 320 -11.02 18.23 -26.16
N ASP A 321 -9.68 18.16 -26.22
CA ASP A 321 -8.92 16.92 -26.34
C ASP A 321 -8.19 16.50 -25.03
N ARG A 322 -8.40 17.23 -23.94
CA ARG A 322 -7.80 16.96 -22.62
C ARG A 322 -8.62 17.58 -21.51
N GLY A 323 -8.49 16.98 -20.30
CA GLY A 323 -9.17 17.42 -19.09
C GLY A 323 -9.87 16.28 -18.36
N VAL A 324 -10.81 16.63 -17.49
CA VAL A 324 -11.56 15.69 -16.66
C VAL A 324 -13.04 15.91 -16.84
N LEU A 325 -13.71 14.99 -17.53
CA LEU A 325 -15.16 15.00 -17.73
C LEU A 325 -15.86 14.64 -16.42
N ILE A 326 -16.79 15.45 -15.98
CA ILE A 326 -17.70 15.17 -14.86
C ILE A 326 -18.79 14.20 -15.33
N GLY A 327 -18.74 12.97 -14.86
CA GLY A 327 -19.74 11.96 -15.19
C GLY A 327 -21.01 12.13 -14.37
N ALA A 328 -20.88 12.33 -13.05
CA ALA A 328 -22.00 12.60 -12.14
C ALA A 328 -21.60 13.60 -11.06
N VAL A 329 -22.57 14.36 -10.57
CA VAL A 329 -22.43 15.25 -9.42
C VAL A 329 -23.30 14.72 -8.29
N GLN A 330 -22.72 14.50 -7.11
CA GLN A 330 -23.49 14.03 -5.97
C GLN A 330 -24.38 15.13 -5.41
N PRO A 331 -25.65 14.84 -5.13
CA PRO A 331 -26.55 15.80 -4.48
C PRO A 331 -25.99 16.27 -3.12
N GLY A 332 -26.08 17.57 -2.84
CA GLY A 332 -25.56 18.16 -1.60
C GLY A 332 -24.05 18.32 -1.54
N SER A 333 -23.31 17.95 -2.59
CA SER A 333 -21.86 18.12 -2.66
C SER A 333 -21.43 19.56 -2.95
N PRO A 334 -20.16 19.94 -2.68
CA PRO A 334 -19.57 21.19 -3.13
C PRO A 334 -19.77 21.46 -4.64
N ALA A 335 -19.58 20.44 -5.47
CA ALA A 335 -19.80 20.52 -6.92
C ALA A 335 -21.25 20.88 -7.26
N ALA A 336 -22.23 20.28 -6.56
CA ALA A 336 -23.65 20.61 -6.74
C ALA A 336 -23.95 22.06 -6.33
N GLY A 337 -23.45 22.49 -5.19
CA GLY A 337 -23.60 23.86 -4.69
C GLY A 337 -22.96 24.90 -5.63
N ALA A 338 -21.86 24.56 -6.28
CA ALA A 338 -21.20 25.42 -7.25
C ALA A 338 -21.83 25.38 -8.67
N GLY A 339 -22.86 24.57 -8.89
CA GLY A 339 -23.54 24.48 -10.18
C GLY A 339 -22.73 23.76 -11.28
N LEU A 340 -21.84 22.85 -10.89
CA LEU A 340 -21.19 21.93 -11.83
C LEU A 340 -22.20 20.92 -12.38
N ARG A 341 -21.99 20.48 -13.60
CA ARG A 341 -22.94 19.63 -14.34
C ARG A 341 -22.32 18.27 -14.65
N GLY A 342 -23.01 17.22 -14.28
CA GLY A 342 -22.69 15.85 -14.67
C GLY A 342 -23.20 15.51 -16.07
N GLY A 343 -22.69 14.42 -16.62
CA GLY A 343 -23.16 13.86 -17.90
C GLY A 343 -24.57 13.30 -17.80
N THR A 344 -25.30 13.37 -18.91
CA THR A 344 -26.69 12.87 -19.01
C THR A 344 -26.83 11.73 -20.02
N THR A 345 -25.82 11.50 -20.86
CA THR A 345 -25.84 10.48 -21.90
C THR A 345 -24.90 9.34 -21.55
N SER A 346 -25.47 8.13 -21.35
CA SER A 346 -24.68 6.94 -21.06
C SER A 346 -23.98 6.42 -22.32
N ALA A 347 -22.70 6.07 -22.17
CA ALA A 347 -21.88 5.45 -23.21
C ALA A 347 -20.92 4.43 -22.59
N THR A 348 -20.18 3.70 -23.46
CA THR A 348 -19.13 2.78 -23.03
C THR A 348 -17.80 3.14 -23.70
N TYR A 349 -16.75 3.27 -22.90
CA TYR A 349 -15.40 3.50 -23.38
C TYR A 349 -14.43 2.48 -22.78
N ARG A 350 -13.71 1.75 -23.62
CA ARG A 350 -12.79 0.66 -23.20
C ARG A 350 -13.42 -0.35 -22.25
N GLY A 351 -14.70 -0.68 -22.47
CA GLY A 351 -15.44 -1.62 -21.62
C GLY A 351 -15.99 -1.04 -20.31
N LEU A 352 -15.73 0.24 -20.02
CA LEU A 352 -16.21 0.90 -18.81
C LEU A 352 -17.37 1.84 -19.13
N PRO A 353 -18.39 1.93 -18.25
CA PRO A 353 -19.48 2.88 -18.40
C PRO A 353 -18.97 4.31 -18.20
N VAL A 354 -19.38 5.23 -19.06
CA VAL A 354 -19.08 6.66 -18.97
C VAL A 354 -20.34 7.47 -19.18
N GLN A 355 -20.42 8.66 -18.57
CA GLN A 355 -21.53 9.61 -18.75
C GLN A 355 -21.00 10.82 -19.51
N LEU A 356 -21.61 11.11 -20.67
CA LEU A 356 -21.23 12.20 -21.57
C LEU A 356 -22.14 13.42 -21.39
N GLY A 357 -21.66 14.61 -21.81
CA GLY A 357 -22.41 15.86 -21.78
C GLY A 357 -22.30 16.66 -20.52
N GLY A 358 -21.46 16.23 -19.58
CA GLY A 358 -21.06 17.00 -18.39
C GLY A 358 -19.98 18.04 -18.68
N ASP A 359 -19.67 18.87 -17.69
CA ASP A 359 -18.55 19.81 -17.73
C ASP A 359 -17.23 19.05 -17.84
N VAL A 360 -16.23 19.67 -18.50
CA VAL A 360 -14.87 19.14 -18.50
C VAL A 360 -13.97 20.10 -17.71
N ILE A 361 -13.41 19.66 -16.58
CA ILE A 361 -12.46 20.44 -15.79
C ILE A 361 -11.13 20.48 -16.54
N ILE A 362 -10.60 21.67 -16.79
CA ILE A 362 -9.36 21.91 -17.54
C ILE A 362 -8.28 22.59 -16.72
N ALA A 363 -8.65 23.25 -15.61
CA ALA A 363 -7.69 23.77 -14.65
C ALA A 363 -8.28 23.86 -13.24
N CYS A 364 -7.42 23.87 -12.23
CA CYS A 364 -7.75 24.13 -10.83
C CYS A 364 -6.73 25.13 -10.28
N ASN A 365 -7.18 26.32 -9.81
CA ASN A 365 -6.34 27.43 -9.36
C ASN A 365 -5.19 27.74 -10.36
N ASP A 366 -5.53 27.90 -11.64
CA ASP A 366 -4.59 28.16 -12.74
C ASP A 366 -3.59 27.02 -13.07
N GLU A 367 -3.61 25.91 -12.33
CA GLU A 367 -2.86 24.71 -12.66
C GLU A 367 -3.67 23.87 -13.67
N ALA A 368 -3.09 23.61 -14.84
CA ALA A 368 -3.75 22.82 -15.89
C ALA A 368 -4.02 21.39 -15.43
N VAL A 369 -5.20 20.86 -15.73
CA VAL A 369 -5.65 19.51 -15.37
C VAL A 369 -5.78 18.66 -16.63
N PHE A 370 -4.99 17.56 -16.68
CA PHE A 370 -4.95 16.65 -17.81
C PHE A 370 -5.54 15.26 -17.52
N SER A 371 -5.70 14.89 -16.23
CA SER A 371 -6.24 13.59 -15.85
C SER A 371 -6.99 13.64 -14.52
N SER A 372 -7.85 12.65 -14.30
CA SER A 372 -8.54 12.47 -13.01
C SER A 372 -7.57 12.30 -11.85
N ASP A 373 -6.47 11.55 -12.06
CA ASP A 373 -5.46 11.31 -11.04
C ASP A 373 -4.73 12.61 -10.66
N GLN A 374 -4.41 13.45 -11.65
CA GLN A 374 -3.82 14.76 -11.39
C GLN A 374 -4.78 15.67 -10.60
N LEU A 375 -6.06 15.70 -10.97
CA LEU A 375 -7.05 16.51 -10.24
C LEU A 375 -7.18 16.04 -8.78
N VAL A 376 -7.23 14.73 -8.53
CA VAL A 376 -7.23 14.16 -7.18
C VAL A 376 -5.99 14.60 -6.42
N GLY A 377 -4.80 14.53 -7.05
CA GLY A 377 -3.54 14.98 -6.43
C GLY A 377 -3.48 16.49 -6.16
N ILE A 378 -4.15 17.30 -6.98
CA ILE A 378 -4.30 18.74 -6.74
C ILE A 378 -5.22 18.98 -5.54
N LEU A 379 -6.40 18.33 -5.53
CA LEU A 379 -7.38 18.47 -4.46
C LEU A 379 -6.83 18.04 -3.10
N ASP A 380 -5.98 16.99 -3.08
CA ASP A 380 -5.35 16.48 -1.86
C ASP A 380 -4.40 17.49 -1.16
N ARG A 381 -3.98 18.55 -1.85
CA ARG A 381 -3.15 19.63 -1.27
C ARG A 381 -3.94 20.66 -0.47
N PHE A 382 -5.27 20.65 -0.57
CA PHE A 382 -6.18 21.58 0.12
C PHE A 382 -6.72 20.96 1.41
N GLN A 383 -7.43 21.79 2.18
CA GLN A 383 -8.13 21.40 3.40
C GLN A 383 -9.65 21.54 3.22
N VAL A 384 -10.39 20.91 4.12
CA VAL A 384 -11.83 21.13 4.22
C VAL A 384 -12.11 22.59 4.55
N GLY A 385 -12.98 23.22 3.77
CA GLY A 385 -13.30 24.65 3.87
C GLY A 385 -12.51 25.56 2.93
N ASP A 386 -11.45 25.06 2.30
CA ASP A 386 -10.71 25.83 1.31
C ASP A 386 -11.57 26.11 0.08
N GLN A 387 -11.43 27.33 -0.46
CA GLN A 387 -12.02 27.71 -1.72
C GLN A 387 -11.02 27.50 -2.85
N ILE A 388 -11.42 26.74 -3.85
CA ILE A 388 -10.69 26.53 -5.11
C ILE A 388 -11.43 27.17 -6.27
N THR A 389 -10.72 27.46 -7.33
CA THR A 389 -11.27 27.98 -8.57
C THR A 389 -11.10 26.93 -9.68
N LEU A 390 -12.20 26.35 -10.18
CA LEU A 390 -12.16 25.45 -11.30
C LEU A 390 -12.39 26.21 -12.60
N THR A 391 -11.54 26.00 -13.60
CA THR A 391 -11.84 26.37 -14.99
C THR A 391 -12.42 25.12 -15.66
N ILE A 392 -13.67 25.24 -16.11
CA ILE A 392 -14.39 24.18 -16.80
C ILE A 392 -14.67 24.55 -18.25
N TRP A 393 -14.72 23.56 -19.13
CA TRP A 393 -15.20 23.68 -20.50
C TRP A 393 -16.67 23.32 -20.53
N ARG A 394 -17.53 24.31 -20.84
CA ARG A 394 -18.99 24.18 -20.89
C ARG A 394 -19.51 24.91 -22.10
N ASN A 395 -20.35 24.26 -22.94
CA ASN A 395 -20.93 24.85 -24.15
C ASN A 395 -19.89 25.42 -25.14
N ASN A 396 -18.71 24.77 -25.26
CA ASN A 396 -17.57 25.18 -26.08
C ASN A 396 -16.88 26.48 -25.63
N GLU A 397 -17.03 26.86 -24.37
CA GLU A 397 -16.39 28.04 -23.78
C GLU A 397 -15.81 27.70 -22.42
N PRO A 398 -14.67 28.33 -22.02
CA PRO A 398 -14.14 28.20 -20.67
C PRO A 398 -15.00 29.02 -19.70
N VAL A 399 -15.35 28.43 -18.57
CA VAL A 399 -16.10 29.06 -17.49
C VAL A 399 -15.35 28.87 -16.17
N THR A 400 -15.21 29.92 -15.39
CA THR A 400 -14.59 29.88 -14.07
C THR A 400 -15.65 29.69 -12.99
N VAL A 401 -15.44 28.69 -12.12
CA VAL A 401 -16.39 28.30 -11.07
C VAL A 401 -15.65 28.21 -9.74
N PRO A 402 -15.96 29.09 -8.75
CA PRO A 402 -15.45 28.95 -7.39
C PRO A 402 -16.19 27.81 -6.66
N VAL A 403 -15.42 26.98 -5.92
CA VAL A 403 -15.96 25.85 -5.17
C VAL A 403 -15.32 25.83 -3.79
N THR A 404 -16.12 25.75 -2.73
CA THR A 404 -15.63 25.52 -1.37
C THR A 404 -15.66 24.02 -1.09
N LEU A 405 -14.51 23.43 -0.75
CA LEU A 405 -14.38 22.01 -0.49
C LEU A 405 -15.03 21.64 0.84
N ALA A 406 -15.70 20.49 0.91
CA ALA A 406 -16.26 19.94 2.13
C ALA A 406 -15.50 18.68 2.57
N ALA A 407 -15.77 18.21 3.78
CA ALA A 407 -15.31 16.89 4.20
C ALA A 407 -15.98 15.80 3.35
N ARG A 408 -15.22 14.77 3.00
CA ARG A 408 -15.79 13.57 2.39
C ARG A 408 -16.74 12.91 3.40
N PRO A 409 -17.97 12.52 2.98
CA PRO A 409 -18.95 11.89 3.86
C PRO A 409 -18.55 10.46 4.29
#